data_3c94b1965f6dfae518ea49a1c5150eeb
#
_entry.id   3c94b1965f6dfae518ea49a1c5150eeb
#
_cell.length_a   1.000
_cell.length_b   1.000
_cell.length_c   1.000
_cell.angle_alpha   90.00
_cell.angle_beta   90.00
_cell.angle_gamma   90.00
#
_symmetry.space_group_name_H-M   'P 1'
#
loop_
_entity.id
_entity.type
_entity.pdbx_description
1 polymer ?
#
loop_
_entity_poly.entity_id
_entity_poly.type
_entity_poly.pdbx_seq_one_letter_code
_entity_poly.pdbx_strand_id
1 'polypeptide(L)'
;EILLRLGLGSKIIGTIKPDAPMPSDIADEYAKIKQLGDKKSLSREVVVAANPNLIVGRSRLFTSKDQTTPKDYADLGISVYTQLASSEQGDPTLAGIISDIKNLGSIFDVQSNADTYTADLQKRLDAINERVKAHEKDAKKSVLVMTNLKDGTFGLFGGSEKSLEFTIIDQLGATPATTQSANGLTYENLIKFNPDVIIYVTAERNKATDAAAKDTLLGESSLQNVPAIANKSIVEIPYSEYIDYSPRAFDSAEKILEALYPQK
;
A
#
# COMPACT_ATOMS: atom_id res chain seq x y z
N GLU A 1 1.65 -11.23 5.83
CA GLU A 1 3.01 -11.15 5.30
C GLU A 1 4.04 -10.95 6.40
N ILE A 2 3.98 -9.87 7.21
CA ILE A 2 4.99 -9.56 8.24
C ILE A 2 5.23 -10.76 9.17
N LEU A 3 4.19 -11.35 9.73
CA LEU A 3 4.32 -12.49 10.65
C LEU A 3 5.00 -13.71 10.01
N LEU A 4 4.75 -13.98 8.73
CA LEU A 4 5.42 -15.06 8.00
C LEU A 4 6.92 -14.77 7.86
N ARG A 5 7.29 -13.54 7.48
CA ARG A 5 8.69 -13.13 7.37
C ARG A 5 9.44 -13.14 8.70
N LEU A 6 8.72 -13.01 9.80
CA LEU A 6 9.27 -13.18 11.16
C LEU A 6 9.37 -14.65 11.60
N GLY A 7 8.98 -15.61 10.74
CA GLY A 7 9.00 -17.05 11.07
C GLY A 7 7.86 -17.50 11.98
N LEU A 8 6.77 -16.72 12.04
CA LEU A 8 5.63 -16.95 12.94
C LEU A 8 4.47 -17.68 12.28
N GLY A 9 4.68 -18.38 11.14
CA GLY A 9 3.62 -19.06 10.41
C GLY A 9 2.81 -20.02 11.28
N SER A 10 3.46 -20.78 12.17
CA SER A 10 2.80 -21.71 13.11
C SER A 10 1.94 -21.03 14.20
N LYS A 11 2.11 -19.72 14.41
CA LYS A 11 1.31 -18.92 15.36
C LYS A 11 0.05 -18.37 14.71
N ILE A 12 -0.05 -18.38 13.39
CA ILE A 12 -1.21 -17.82 12.66
C ILE A 12 -2.31 -18.88 12.59
N ILE A 13 -3.38 -18.68 13.36
CA ILE A 13 -4.51 -19.61 13.40
C ILE A 13 -5.54 -19.36 12.30
N GLY A 14 -5.48 -18.20 11.67
CA GLY A 14 -6.36 -17.86 10.56
C GLY A 14 -6.07 -16.51 9.94
N THR A 15 -6.49 -16.34 8.70
CA THR A 15 -6.35 -15.09 7.95
C THR A 15 -7.52 -14.94 6.98
N ILE A 16 -7.67 -13.76 6.37
CA ILE A 16 -8.62 -13.53 5.28
C ILE A 16 -7.95 -13.79 3.93
N LYS A 17 -8.76 -14.13 2.94
CA LYS A 17 -8.28 -14.27 1.56
C LYS A 17 -7.68 -12.93 1.07
N PRO A 18 -6.44 -12.92 0.57
CA PRO A 18 -5.81 -11.72 0.05
C PRO A 18 -6.43 -11.33 -1.31
N ASP A 19 -6.31 -10.04 -1.67
CA ASP A 19 -6.77 -9.52 -2.96
C ASP A 19 -5.83 -9.91 -4.12
N ALA A 20 -4.58 -10.26 -3.81
CA ALA A 20 -3.57 -10.65 -4.77
C ALA A 20 -2.74 -11.83 -4.24
N PRO A 21 -2.02 -12.54 -5.11
CA PRO A 21 -1.11 -13.60 -4.70
C PRO A 21 -0.08 -13.14 -3.67
N MET A 22 0.26 -14.02 -2.74
CA MET A 22 1.38 -13.79 -1.84
C MET A 22 2.71 -13.80 -2.61
N PRO A 23 3.73 -13.08 -2.12
CA PRO A 23 5.10 -13.20 -2.62
C PRO A 23 5.55 -14.67 -2.61
N SER A 24 6.30 -15.07 -3.65
CA SER A 24 6.66 -16.47 -3.88
C SER A 24 7.47 -17.11 -2.74
N ASP A 25 8.24 -16.29 -2.03
CA ASP A 25 9.07 -16.69 -0.90
C ASP A 25 8.28 -17.10 0.36
N ILE A 26 7.01 -16.67 0.47
CA ILE A 26 6.12 -17.00 1.60
C ILE A 26 4.81 -17.67 1.18
N ALA A 27 4.62 -17.91 -0.12
CA ALA A 27 3.36 -18.43 -0.67
C ALA A 27 3.03 -19.83 -0.12
N ASP A 28 4.01 -20.72 -0.03
CA ASP A 28 3.82 -22.10 0.46
C ASP A 28 3.47 -22.14 1.96
N GLU A 29 4.07 -21.24 2.75
CA GLU A 29 3.71 -21.12 4.17
C GLU A 29 2.33 -20.52 4.33
N TYR A 30 2.02 -19.49 3.56
CA TYR A 30 0.70 -18.86 3.56
C TYR A 30 -0.41 -19.87 3.19
N ALA A 31 -0.17 -20.74 2.21
CA ALA A 31 -1.14 -21.75 1.78
C ALA A 31 -1.56 -22.74 2.88
N LYS A 32 -0.74 -22.90 3.92
CA LYS A 32 -1.04 -23.75 5.09
C LYS A 32 -1.95 -23.08 6.11
N ILE A 33 -2.14 -21.75 6.03
CA ILE A 33 -2.93 -21.01 7.00
C ILE A 33 -4.42 -21.11 6.65
N LYS A 34 -5.23 -21.40 7.65
CA LYS A 34 -6.69 -21.46 7.51
C LYS A 34 -7.27 -20.14 7.03
N GLN A 35 -8.04 -20.17 5.96
CA GLN A 35 -8.80 -19.01 5.49
C GLN A 35 -10.10 -18.89 6.28
N LEU A 36 -10.32 -17.75 6.96
CA LEU A 36 -11.53 -17.46 7.74
C LEU A 36 -12.65 -16.84 6.90
N GLY A 37 -12.36 -16.52 5.65
CA GLY A 37 -13.26 -15.87 4.72
C GLY A 37 -12.55 -14.81 3.88
N ASP A 38 -13.31 -13.95 3.25
CA ASP A 38 -12.84 -12.78 2.52
C ASP A 38 -13.24 -11.47 3.22
N LYS A 39 -12.86 -10.33 2.64
CA LYS A 39 -13.20 -9.00 3.18
C LYS A 39 -14.70 -8.73 3.36
N LYS A 40 -15.57 -9.47 2.67
CA LYS A 40 -17.03 -9.27 2.72
C LYS A 40 -17.70 -10.24 3.70
N SER A 41 -17.12 -11.41 3.86
CA SER A 41 -17.68 -12.50 4.68
C SER A 41 -17.09 -12.57 6.09
N LEU A 42 -15.98 -11.85 6.36
CA LEU A 42 -15.40 -11.82 7.69
C LEU A 42 -16.28 -11.00 8.64
N SER A 43 -16.89 -11.68 9.61
CA SER A 43 -17.63 -11.04 10.69
C SER A 43 -16.92 -11.19 12.03
N ARG A 44 -17.33 -10.40 13.03
CA ARG A 44 -16.82 -10.49 14.40
C ARG A 44 -16.99 -11.91 14.96
N GLU A 45 -18.13 -12.55 14.70
CA GLU A 45 -18.44 -13.89 15.19
C GLU A 45 -17.46 -14.92 14.61
N VAL A 46 -17.11 -14.82 13.33
CA VAL A 46 -16.11 -15.70 12.70
C VAL A 46 -14.75 -15.54 13.34
N VAL A 47 -14.34 -14.30 13.63
CA VAL A 47 -13.08 -14.02 14.31
C VAL A 47 -13.07 -14.57 15.72
N VAL A 48 -14.12 -14.31 16.51
CA VAL A 48 -14.25 -14.80 17.90
C VAL A 48 -14.31 -16.34 17.94
N ALA A 49 -15.02 -16.97 16.99
CA ALA A 49 -15.09 -18.43 16.89
C ALA A 49 -13.75 -19.08 16.56
N ALA A 50 -12.82 -18.35 15.94
CA ALA A 50 -11.45 -18.82 15.73
C ALA A 50 -10.60 -18.81 17.02
N ASN A 51 -11.11 -18.17 18.09
CA ASN A 51 -10.48 -18.09 19.41
C ASN A 51 -9.03 -17.57 19.42
N PRO A 52 -8.75 -16.39 18.83
CA PRO A 52 -7.42 -15.82 18.85
C PRO A 52 -7.07 -15.23 20.23
N ASN A 53 -5.79 -15.21 20.56
CA ASN A 53 -5.27 -14.40 21.68
C ASN A 53 -4.96 -12.96 21.24
N LEU A 54 -4.56 -12.80 19.97
CA LEU A 54 -4.18 -11.54 19.37
C LEU A 54 -4.73 -11.45 17.94
N ILE A 55 -5.28 -10.28 17.61
CA ILE A 55 -5.63 -9.89 16.23
C ILE A 55 -4.61 -8.85 15.78
N VAL A 56 -4.00 -9.07 14.62
CA VAL A 56 -3.12 -8.12 13.95
C VAL A 56 -3.81 -7.61 12.70
N GLY A 57 -3.95 -6.31 12.56
CA GLY A 57 -4.64 -5.76 11.41
C GLY A 57 -4.46 -4.26 11.21
N ARG A 58 -4.95 -3.78 10.08
CA ARG A 58 -4.98 -2.35 9.77
C ARG A 58 -6.15 -1.65 10.47
N SER A 59 -6.03 -0.35 10.70
CA SER A 59 -7.00 0.48 11.44
C SER A 59 -8.44 0.37 10.92
N ARG A 60 -8.63 0.26 9.60
CA ARG A 60 -9.97 0.14 8.98
C ARG A 60 -10.73 -1.14 9.31
N LEU A 61 -10.06 -2.14 9.89
CA LEU A 61 -10.72 -3.38 10.36
C LEU A 61 -11.37 -3.20 11.73
N PHE A 62 -11.03 -2.15 12.44
CA PHE A 62 -11.46 -1.92 13.82
C PHE A 62 -12.41 -0.73 13.89
N THR A 63 -13.71 -1.00 13.74
CA THR A 63 -14.75 0.03 13.65
C THR A 63 -15.83 -0.13 14.72
N SER A 64 -16.37 0.97 15.20
CA SER A 64 -17.49 0.96 16.14
C SER A 64 -18.80 0.48 15.51
N LYS A 65 -18.97 0.70 14.20
CA LYS A 65 -20.16 0.28 13.46
C LYS A 65 -20.36 -1.23 13.51
N ASP A 66 -19.26 -2.00 13.39
CA ASP A 66 -19.29 -3.46 13.33
C ASP A 66 -18.96 -4.09 14.69
N GLN A 67 -18.86 -3.29 15.76
CA GLN A 67 -18.44 -3.72 17.10
C GLN A 67 -17.11 -4.50 17.08
N THR A 68 -16.16 -3.99 16.33
CA THR A 68 -14.82 -4.60 16.14
C THR A 68 -13.70 -3.70 16.63
N THR A 69 -14.02 -2.70 17.47
CA THR A 69 -12.96 -1.84 18.05
C THR A 69 -12.01 -2.66 18.92
N PRO A 70 -10.76 -2.19 19.16
CA PRO A 70 -9.87 -2.84 20.10
C PRO A 70 -10.50 -3.07 21.47
N LYS A 71 -11.36 -2.13 21.94
CA LYS A 71 -12.09 -2.29 23.19
C LYS A 71 -13.12 -3.43 23.13
N ASP A 72 -13.89 -3.55 22.04
CA ASP A 72 -14.87 -4.62 21.88
C ASP A 72 -14.24 -6.02 21.94
N TYR A 73 -13.01 -6.15 21.38
CA TYR A 73 -12.25 -7.40 21.47
C TYR A 73 -11.61 -7.59 22.85
N ALA A 74 -11.10 -6.52 23.47
CA ALA A 74 -10.54 -6.59 24.82
C ALA A 74 -11.58 -7.05 25.86
N ASP A 75 -12.84 -6.63 25.73
CA ASP A 75 -13.94 -7.07 26.58
C ASP A 75 -14.24 -8.60 26.44
N LEU A 76 -13.72 -9.23 25.38
CA LEU A 76 -13.75 -10.68 25.13
C LEU A 76 -12.41 -11.38 25.49
N GLY A 77 -11.45 -10.66 26.06
CA GLY A 77 -10.13 -11.20 26.38
C GLY A 77 -9.18 -11.35 25.17
N ILE A 78 -9.49 -10.71 24.06
CA ILE A 78 -8.71 -10.76 22.84
C ILE A 78 -7.92 -9.46 22.67
N SER A 79 -6.60 -9.54 22.57
CA SER A 79 -5.74 -8.38 22.31
C SER A 79 -5.81 -7.96 20.85
N VAL A 80 -5.58 -6.67 20.57
CA VAL A 80 -5.53 -6.14 19.19
C VAL A 80 -4.24 -5.36 19.00
N TYR A 81 -3.52 -5.67 17.93
CA TYR A 81 -2.43 -4.85 17.40
C TYR A 81 -2.89 -4.17 16.12
N THR A 82 -3.06 -2.86 16.17
CA THR A 82 -3.34 -2.04 15.00
C THR A 82 -2.01 -1.57 14.41
N GLN A 83 -1.76 -1.86 13.13
CA GLN A 83 -0.55 -1.43 12.45
C GLN A 83 -0.43 0.11 12.46
N LEU A 84 0.71 0.61 12.89
CA LEU A 84 1.01 2.05 12.98
C LEU A 84 0.95 2.70 11.59
N ALA A 85 1.52 2.04 10.60
CA ALA A 85 1.51 2.52 9.21
C ALA A 85 0.10 2.65 8.62
N SER A 86 -0.91 1.99 9.20
CA SER A 86 -2.29 2.01 8.74
C SER A 86 -3.18 3.07 9.40
N SER A 87 -2.65 3.85 10.32
CA SER A 87 -3.41 4.78 11.14
C SER A 87 -2.85 6.19 11.05
N GLU A 88 -3.71 7.18 10.83
CA GLU A 88 -3.34 8.59 10.83
C GLU A 88 -2.85 9.08 12.20
N GLN A 89 -3.24 8.40 13.28
CA GLN A 89 -2.77 8.64 14.65
C GLN A 89 -1.51 7.84 14.99
N GLY A 90 -1.08 6.96 14.08
CA GLY A 90 0.13 6.17 14.18
C GLY A 90 1.30 6.82 13.44
N ASP A 91 1.94 6.03 12.60
CA ASP A 91 3.04 6.48 11.74
C ASP A 91 2.84 5.95 10.31
N PRO A 92 1.99 6.61 9.48
CA PRO A 92 1.69 6.19 8.12
C PRO A 92 2.86 6.52 7.17
N THR A 93 4.02 5.96 7.43
CA THR A 93 5.26 6.15 6.67
C THR A 93 5.98 4.82 6.45
N LEU A 94 7.00 4.81 5.59
CA LEU A 94 7.88 3.64 5.44
C LEU A 94 8.59 3.30 6.77
N ALA A 95 8.94 4.28 7.58
CA ALA A 95 9.51 4.07 8.91
C ALA A 95 8.49 3.43 9.88
N GLY A 96 7.21 3.78 9.76
CA GLY A 96 6.13 3.16 10.51
C GLY A 96 5.98 1.66 10.21
N ILE A 97 6.21 1.22 8.97
CA ILE A 97 6.25 -0.20 8.62
C ILE A 97 7.42 -0.91 9.34
N ILE A 98 8.60 -0.30 9.37
CA ILE A 98 9.75 -0.82 10.13
C ILE A 98 9.40 -0.94 11.62
N SER A 99 8.74 0.08 12.17
CA SER A 99 8.28 0.09 13.57
C SER A 99 7.25 -1.01 13.84
N ASP A 100 6.30 -1.24 12.94
CA ASP A 100 5.34 -2.35 13.05
C ASP A 100 6.02 -3.71 13.12
N ILE A 101 7.05 -3.94 12.29
CA ILE A 101 7.81 -5.19 12.27
C ILE A 101 8.55 -5.38 13.61
N LYS A 102 9.21 -4.35 14.13
CA LYS A 102 9.92 -4.39 15.42
C LYS A 102 8.97 -4.62 16.59
N ASN A 103 7.81 -3.95 16.60
CA ASN A 103 6.79 -4.14 17.62
C ASN A 103 6.26 -5.57 17.63
N LEU A 104 5.95 -6.14 16.45
CA LEU A 104 5.53 -7.53 16.32
C LEU A 104 6.65 -8.49 16.75
N GLY A 105 7.91 -8.18 16.39
CA GLY A 105 9.08 -8.92 16.89
C GLY A 105 9.13 -8.98 18.42
N SER A 106 8.84 -7.86 19.08
CA SER A 106 8.82 -7.75 20.56
C SER A 106 7.61 -8.48 21.16
N ILE A 107 6.43 -8.35 20.56
CA ILE A 107 5.20 -9.03 21.04
C ILE A 107 5.35 -10.56 21.01
N PHE A 108 6.04 -11.09 20.01
CA PHE A 108 6.20 -12.53 19.82
C PHE A 108 7.56 -13.08 20.29
N ASP A 109 8.38 -12.26 20.95
CA ASP A 109 9.74 -12.62 21.44
C ASP A 109 10.65 -13.17 20.33
N VAL A 110 10.63 -12.49 19.16
CA VAL A 110 11.46 -12.81 17.99
C VAL A 110 12.22 -11.57 17.49
N GLN A 111 12.74 -10.75 18.40
CA GLN A 111 13.41 -9.48 18.11
C GLN A 111 14.57 -9.65 17.12
N SER A 112 15.36 -10.72 17.28
CA SER A 112 16.49 -11.00 16.37
C SER A 112 16.06 -11.16 14.92
N ASN A 113 14.90 -11.83 14.67
CA ASN A 113 14.34 -11.97 13.33
C ASN A 113 13.86 -10.62 12.79
N ALA A 114 13.19 -9.84 13.66
CA ALA A 114 12.72 -8.50 13.31
C ALA A 114 13.88 -7.56 13.00
N ASP A 115 14.95 -7.56 13.80
CA ASP A 115 16.14 -6.73 13.59
C ASP A 115 16.85 -7.10 12.28
N THR A 116 17.01 -8.40 12.01
CA THR A 116 17.60 -8.88 10.75
C THR A 116 16.79 -8.42 9.55
N TYR A 117 15.46 -8.57 9.61
CA TYR A 117 14.60 -8.19 8.51
C TYR A 117 14.53 -6.67 8.32
N THR A 118 14.45 -5.91 9.41
CA THR A 118 14.34 -4.45 9.33
C THR A 118 15.66 -3.77 8.97
N ALA A 119 16.82 -4.42 9.16
CA ALA A 119 18.11 -3.87 8.76
C ALA A 119 18.21 -3.64 7.24
N ASP A 120 17.63 -4.52 6.43
CA ASP A 120 17.56 -4.32 4.98
C ASP A 120 16.58 -3.20 4.60
N LEU A 121 15.39 -3.18 5.20
CA LEU A 121 14.41 -2.12 4.98
C LEU A 121 14.96 -0.74 5.38
N GLN A 122 15.75 -0.67 6.47
CA GLN A 122 16.39 0.59 6.87
C GLN A 122 17.40 1.07 5.85
N LYS A 123 18.22 0.18 5.26
CA LYS A 123 19.15 0.54 4.19
C LYS A 123 18.40 1.08 2.96
N ARG A 124 17.28 0.46 2.61
CA ARG A 124 16.43 0.92 1.50
C ARG A 124 15.86 2.30 1.79
N LEU A 125 15.34 2.52 3.01
CA LEU A 125 14.84 3.83 3.44
C LEU A 125 15.92 4.91 3.39
N ASP A 126 17.12 4.60 3.86
CA ASP A 126 18.26 5.53 3.84
C ASP A 126 18.62 5.90 2.40
N ALA A 127 18.68 4.91 1.49
CA ALA A 127 18.95 5.15 0.06
C ALA A 127 17.86 6.00 -0.62
N ILE A 128 16.59 5.77 -0.29
CA ILE A 128 15.45 6.60 -0.74
C ILE A 128 15.65 8.04 -0.27
N ASN A 129 15.91 8.23 1.03
CA ASN A 129 16.09 9.56 1.62
C ASN A 129 17.28 10.31 1.05
N GLU A 130 18.41 9.64 0.81
CA GLU A 130 19.58 10.24 0.16
C GLU A 130 19.27 10.72 -1.26
N ARG A 131 18.54 9.89 -2.03
CA ARG A 131 18.15 10.25 -3.39
C ARG A 131 17.19 11.43 -3.42
N VAL A 132 16.18 11.45 -2.52
CA VAL A 132 15.27 12.60 -2.37
C VAL A 132 16.03 13.86 -1.99
N LYS A 133 16.98 13.76 -1.04
CA LYS A 133 17.81 14.89 -0.61
C LYS A 133 18.66 15.46 -1.74
N ALA A 134 19.15 14.62 -2.64
CA ALA A 134 19.91 15.08 -3.82
C ALA A 134 19.07 15.98 -4.74
N HIS A 135 17.73 15.88 -4.67
CA HIS A 135 16.76 16.62 -5.47
C HIS A 135 15.96 17.65 -4.66
N GLU A 136 16.33 17.95 -3.40
CA GLU A 136 15.57 18.84 -2.51
C GLU A 136 15.39 20.27 -3.03
N LYS A 137 16.26 20.69 -3.95
CA LYS A 137 16.25 22.04 -4.58
C LYS A 137 15.48 22.07 -5.89
N ASP A 138 15.09 20.92 -6.41
CA ASP A 138 14.31 20.84 -7.64
C ASP A 138 12.86 21.24 -7.38
N ALA A 139 12.17 21.68 -8.43
CA ALA A 139 10.73 21.93 -8.33
C ALA A 139 10.00 20.63 -8.00
N LYS A 140 9.11 20.65 -7.02
CA LYS A 140 8.31 19.50 -6.65
C LYS A 140 7.46 19.04 -7.82
N LYS A 141 7.56 17.75 -8.16
CA LYS A 141 6.75 17.13 -9.21
C LYS A 141 5.36 16.80 -8.71
N SER A 142 4.37 16.94 -9.60
CA SER A 142 2.98 16.59 -9.35
C SER A 142 2.73 15.13 -9.69
N VAL A 143 2.09 14.38 -8.80
CA VAL A 143 1.79 12.95 -8.95
C VAL A 143 0.28 12.72 -8.93
N LEU A 144 -0.25 12.09 -9.98
CA LEU A 144 -1.66 11.68 -10.05
C LEU A 144 -1.79 10.16 -9.85
N VAL A 145 -2.66 9.74 -8.93
CA VAL A 145 -2.92 8.32 -8.68
C VAL A 145 -4.21 7.91 -9.38
N MET A 146 -4.05 7.13 -10.46
CA MET A 146 -5.13 6.70 -11.34
C MET A 146 -5.46 5.21 -11.17
N THR A 147 -6.68 4.85 -11.54
CA THR A 147 -7.17 3.46 -11.56
C THR A 147 -8.31 3.30 -12.58
N ASN A 148 -8.68 2.07 -12.90
CA ASN A 148 -9.88 1.74 -13.69
C ASN A 148 -9.98 2.47 -15.04
N LEU A 149 -8.90 2.54 -15.82
CA LEU A 149 -8.96 3.10 -17.17
C LEU A 149 -9.79 2.18 -18.08
N LYS A 150 -10.89 2.70 -18.61
CA LYS A 150 -11.77 1.97 -19.52
C LYS A 150 -12.52 2.94 -20.42
N ASP A 151 -12.56 2.66 -21.72
CA ASP A 151 -13.33 3.40 -22.72
C ASP A 151 -13.12 4.93 -22.64
N GLY A 152 -11.87 5.37 -22.48
CA GLY A 152 -11.51 6.80 -22.38
C GLY A 152 -11.87 7.47 -21.05
N THR A 153 -12.35 6.70 -20.09
CA THR A 153 -12.62 7.20 -18.73
C THR A 153 -11.75 6.50 -17.69
N PHE A 154 -11.47 7.18 -16.57
CA PHE A 154 -10.67 6.64 -15.48
C PHE A 154 -11.21 7.02 -14.11
N GLY A 155 -10.72 6.35 -13.08
CA GLY A 155 -10.93 6.71 -11.70
C GLY A 155 -9.68 7.32 -11.07
N LEU A 156 -9.87 8.07 -9.97
CA LEU A 156 -8.82 8.49 -9.08
C LEU A 156 -8.84 7.63 -7.82
N PHE A 157 -7.67 7.17 -7.44
CA PHE A 157 -7.48 6.62 -6.12
C PHE A 157 -7.45 7.77 -5.12
N GLY A 158 -8.32 7.74 -4.13
CA GLY A 158 -8.41 8.78 -3.11
C GLY A 158 -8.25 8.22 -1.71
N GLY A 159 -7.87 9.10 -0.81
CA GLY A 159 -7.67 8.82 0.60
C GLY A 159 -7.42 10.10 1.39
N SER A 160 -7.04 9.94 2.66
CA SER A 160 -6.57 11.06 3.45
C SER A 160 -5.14 11.45 3.04
N GLU A 161 -4.84 12.74 3.07
CA GLU A 161 -3.46 13.24 2.88
C GLU A 161 -2.47 12.62 3.87
N LYS A 162 -2.98 12.15 5.02
CA LYS A 162 -2.21 11.47 6.06
C LYS A 162 -2.23 9.95 5.94
N SER A 163 -2.74 9.38 4.88
CA SER A 163 -2.64 7.94 4.64
C SER A 163 -1.28 7.57 4.05
N LEU A 164 -0.83 6.34 4.26
CA LEU A 164 0.47 5.86 3.77
C LEU A 164 0.66 6.11 2.26
N GLU A 165 -0.40 5.93 1.48
CA GLU A 165 -0.39 6.06 0.02
C GLU A 165 0.01 7.47 -0.44
N PHE A 166 -0.41 8.49 0.33
CA PHE A 166 -0.10 9.90 0.01
C PHE A 166 1.11 10.41 0.76
N THR A 167 1.37 9.94 1.99
CA THR A 167 2.59 10.30 2.72
C THR A 167 3.85 9.77 2.03
N ILE A 168 3.79 8.61 1.36
CA ILE A 168 4.90 8.13 0.52
C ILE A 168 5.22 9.14 -0.58
N ILE A 169 4.24 9.70 -1.27
CA ILE A 169 4.46 10.71 -2.33
C ILE A 169 5.18 11.93 -1.76
N ASP A 170 4.76 12.42 -0.60
CA ASP A 170 5.41 13.56 0.07
C ASP A 170 6.82 13.19 0.56
N GLN A 171 7.02 12.01 1.15
CA GLN A 171 8.35 11.51 1.53
C GLN A 171 9.32 11.42 0.35
N LEU A 172 8.81 11.17 -0.85
CA LEU A 172 9.60 11.14 -2.08
C LEU A 172 9.83 12.54 -2.68
N GLY A 173 9.49 13.62 -1.96
CA GLY A 173 9.72 15.00 -2.39
C GLY A 173 8.74 15.49 -3.48
N ALA A 174 7.65 14.79 -3.70
CA ALA A 174 6.62 15.12 -4.68
C ALA A 174 5.33 15.65 -4.01
N THR A 175 4.35 16.03 -4.81
CA THR A 175 3.05 16.51 -4.32
C THR A 175 1.93 15.74 -5.02
N PRO A 176 0.94 15.19 -4.29
CA PRO A 176 -0.26 14.64 -4.92
C PRO A 176 -1.02 15.71 -5.71
N ALA A 177 -1.39 15.43 -6.94
CA ALA A 177 -2.24 16.33 -7.74
C ALA A 177 -3.63 16.48 -7.12
N THR A 178 -4.10 15.42 -6.47
CA THR A 178 -5.31 15.39 -5.65
C THR A 178 -5.29 14.16 -4.74
N THR A 179 -5.97 14.24 -3.61
CA THR A 179 -6.23 13.12 -2.69
C THR A 179 -7.68 12.65 -2.74
N GLN A 180 -8.51 13.28 -3.56
CA GLN A 180 -9.92 12.97 -3.68
C GLN A 180 -10.16 11.78 -4.61
N SER A 181 -11.05 10.87 -4.22
CA SER A 181 -11.50 9.82 -5.11
C SER A 181 -12.57 10.33 -6.09
N ALA A 182 -12.49 9.86 -7.33
CA ALA A 182 -13.48 10.14 -8.35
C ALA A 182 -13.56 8.96 -9.33
N ASN A 183 -14.64 8.87 -10.08
CA ASN A 183 -14.80 7.90 -11.16
C ASN A 183 -15.41 8.59 -12.39
N GLY A 184 -15.19 7.99 -13.56
CA GLY A 184 -15.77 8.49 -14.82
C GLY A 184 -15.14 9.81 -15.28
N LEU A 185 -13.90 10.10 -14.88
CA LEU A 185 -13.15 11.24 -15.39
C LEU A 185 -12.66 10.95 -16.80
N THR A 186 -12.59 11.98 -17.64
CA THR A 186 -12.15 11.90 -19.04
C THR A 186 -10.71 12.38 -19.22
N TYR A 187 -10.15 12.19 -20.41
CA TYR A 187 -8.82 12.72 -20.74
C TYR A 187 -8.72 14.25 -20.60
N GLU A 188 -9.82 14.98 -20.75
CA GLU A 188 -9.84 16.43 -20.48
C GLU A 188 -9.53 16.72 -19.00
N ASN A 189 -9.99 15.88 -18.08
CA ASN A 189 -9.65 16.01 -16.66
C ASN A 189 -8.16 15.69 -16.44
N LEU A 190 -7.60 14.70 -17.12
CA LEU A 190 -6.18 14.40 -17.04
C LEU A 190 -5.31 15.55 -17.54
N ILE A 191 -5.70 16.19 -18.65
CA ILE A 191 -5.04 17.39 -19.18
C ILE A 191 -5.09 18.54 -18.16
N LYS A 192 -6.20 18.72 -17.43
CA LYS A 192 -6.34 19.76 -16.39
C LYS A 192 -5.47 19.47 -15.16
N PHE A 193 -5.33 18.22 -14.75
CA PHE A 193 -4.40 17.84 -13.66
C PHE A 193 -2.94 18.07 -14.06
N ASN A 194 -2.63 17.83 -15.34
CA ASN A 194 -1.31 18.03 -15.93
C ASN A 194 -0.15 17.43 -15.08
N PRO A 195 -0.21 16.16 -14.66
CA PRO A 195 0.76 15.58 -13.74
C PRO A 195 2.12 15.35 -14.41
N ASP A 196 3.19 15.40 -13.58
CA ASP A 196 4.54 15.02 -13.99
C ASP A 196 4.75 13.51 -13.97
N VAL A 197 4.06 12.82 -13.06
CA VAL A 197 4.09 11.36 -12.91
C VAL A 197 2.66 10.83 -12.70
N ILE A 198 2.36 9.70 -13.31
CA ILE A 198 1.13 8.95 -13.07
C ILE A 198 1.50 7.65 -12.35
N ILE A 199 0.89 7.42 -11.18
CA ILE A 199 0.82 6.11 -10.56
C ILE A 199 -0.48 5.47 -11.02
N TYR A 200 -0.39 4.39 -11.80
CA TYR A 200 -1.55 3.61 -12.22
C TYR A 200 -1.70 2.40 -11.31
N VAL A 201 -2.73 2.41 -10.47
CA VAL A 201 -3.00 1.31 -9.53
C VAL A 201 -3.77 0.21 -10.23
N THR A 202 -3.11 -0.94 -10.43
CA THR A 202 -3.70 -2.13 -11.06
C THR A 202 -4.43 -3.00 -10.04
N ALA A 203 -5.47 -3.73 -10.47
CA ALA A 203 -6.21 -4.64 -9.59
C ALA A 203 -6.53 -5.96 -10.30
N GLU A 204 -6.44 -7.09 -9.60
CA GLU A 204 -6.73 -8.42 -10.17
C GLU A 204 -8.13 -8.49 -10.82
N ARG A 205 -9.13 -7.81 -10.24
CA ARG A 205 -10.49 -7.74 -10.80
C ARG A 205 -10.56 -7.02 -12.14
N ASN A 206 -9.56 -6.19 -12.47
CA ASN A 206 -9.49 -5.39 -13.70
C ASN A 206 -8.33 -5.81 -14.61
N LYS A 207 -7.70 -6.96 -14.37
CA LYS A 207 -6.46 -7.41 -15.00
C LYS A 207 -6.45 -7.25 -16.53
N ALA A 208 -7.58 -7.56 -17.19
CA ALA A 208 -7.67 -7.47 -18.64
C ALA A 208 -7.62 -6.03 -19.17
N THR A 209 -8.24 -5.07 -18.45
CA THR A 209 -8.22 -3.66 -18.82
C THR A 209 -6.95 -2.96 -18.37
N ASP A 210 -6.45 -3.31 -17.16
CA ASP A 210 -5.24 -2.72 -16.61
C ASP A 210 -3.99 -3.08 -17.43
N ALA A 211 -3.94 -4.28 -18.02
CA ALA A 211 -2.81 -4.72 -18.83
C ALA A 211 -2.50 -3.82 -20.04
N ALA A 212 -3.48 -3.11 -20.57
CA ALA A 212 -3.32 -2.20 -21.71
C ALA A 212 -3.31 -0.71 -21.30
N ALA A 213 -3.49 -0.41 -20.02
CA ALA A 213 -3.74 0.95 -19.56
C ALA A 213 -2.59 1.90 -19.89
N LYS A 214 -1.36 1.49 -19.61
CA LYS A 214 -0.16 2.29 -19.88
C LYS A 214 0.00 2.59 -21.38
N ASP A 215 -0.10 1.56 -22.21
CA ASP A 215 0.03 1.72 -23.66
C ASP A 215 -1.10 2.57 -24.22
N THR A 216 -2.32 2.43 -23.71
CA THR A 216 -3.47 3.26 -24.07
C THR A 216 -3.20 4.74 -23.77
N LEU A 217 -2.71 5.06 -22.57
CA LEU A 217 -2.38 6.44 -22.21
C LEU A 217 -1.25 7.02 -23.06
N LEU A 218 -0.20 6.24 -23.30
CA LEU A 218 0.95 6.68 -24.12
C LEU A 218 0.59 6.84 -25.59
N GLY A 219 -0.36 6.06 -26.11
CA GLY A 219 -0.82 6.13 -27.48
C GLY A 219 -1.88 7.19 -27.76
N GLU A 220 -2.47 7.78 -26.73
CA GLU A 220 -3.55 8.76 -26.89
C GLU A 220 -3.03 10.13 -27.36
N SER A 221 -3.42 10.54 -28.55
CA SER A 221 -2.91 11.74 -29.20
C SER A 221 -3.23 13.04 -28.45
N SER A 222 -4.37 13.10 -27.79
CA SER A 222 -4.81 14.27 -27.02
C SER A 222 -3.98 14.50 -25.75
N LEU A 223 -3.25 13.49 -25.26
CA LEU A 223 -2.48 13.51 -24.02
C LEU A 223 -0.99 13.82 -24.21
N GLN A 224 -0.51 13.96 -25.44
CA GLN A 224 0.94 14.07 -25.74
C GLN A 224 1.63 15.28 -25.08
N ASN A 225 0.87 16.31 -24.70
CA ASN A 225 1.38 17.48 -23.99
C ASN A 225 1.34 17.36 -22.45
N VAL A 226 0.77 16.28 -21.90
CA VAL A 226 0.80 16.02 -20.46
C VAL A 226 2.21 15.53 -20.09
N PRO A 227 2.91 16.15 -19.13
CA PRO A 227 4.30 15.83 -18.79
C PRO A 227 4.53 14.33 -18.52
N ALA A 228 3.62 13.69 -17.77
CA ALA A 228 3.71 12.26 -17.47
C ALA A 228 3.69 11.38 -18.73
N ILE A 229 2.95 11.80 -19.77
CA ILE A 229 2.84 11.08 -21.05
C ILE A 229 4.06 11.38 -21.93
N ALA A 230 4.39 12.66 -22.09
CA ALA A 230 5.54 13.09 -22.89
C ALA A 230 6.86 12.46 -22.42
N ASN A 231 7.03 12.33 -21.10
CA ASN A 231 8.22 11.76 -20.46
C ASN A 231 8.10 10.25 -20.18
N LYS A 232 6.96 9.61 -20.53
CA LYS A 232 6.65 8.19 -20.23
C LYS A 232 6.75 7.85 -18.73
N SER A 233 6.47 8.83 -17.87
CA SER A 233 6.54 8.70 -16.42
C SER A 233 5.24 8.11 -15.86
N ILE A 234 4.91 6.88 -16.27
CA ILE A 234 3.77 6.10 -15.79
C ILE A 234 4.29 4.88 -15.05
N VAL A 235 3.96 4.77 -13.76
CA VAL A 235 4.33 3.66 -12.88
C VAL A 235 3.10 2.81 -12.61
N GLU A 236 3.15 1.53 -12.98
CA GLU A 236 2.10 0.57 -12.65
C GLU A 236 2.43 -0.10 -11.31
N ILE A 237 1.51 0.01 -10.35
CA ILE A 237 1.66 -0.55 -9.02
C ILE A 237 0.42 -1.39 -8.69
N PRO A 238 0.59 -2.68 -8.34
CA PRO A 238 -0.51 -3.48 -7.85
C PRO A 238 -1.16 -2.87 -6.61
N TYR A 239 -2.48 -2.89 -6.54
CA TYR A 239 -3.25 -2.42 -5.39
C TYR A 239 -2.74 -3.01 -4.06
N SER A 240 -2.39 -4.30 -4.06
CA SER A 240 -1.85 -5.00 -2.91
C SER A 240 -0.45 -4.54 -2.48
N GLU A 241 0.35 -3.96 -3.37
CA GLU A 241 1.64 -3.38 -3.01
C GLU A 241 1.47 -1.95 -2.49
N TYR A 242 0.55 -1.19 -3.11
CA TYR A 242 0.40 0.23 -2.84
C TYR A 242 -0.25 0.52 -1.49
N ILE A 243 -1.20 -0.33 -1.03
CA ILE A 243 -2.03 -0.05 0.16
C ILE A 243 -2.02 -1.13 1.25
N ASP A 244 -1.14 -2.10 1.19
CA ASP A 244 -1.19 -3.24 2.13
C ASP A 244 -0.48 -2.99 3.47
N TYR A 245 0.12 -1.81 3.67
CA TYR A 245 0.89 -1.48 4.87
C TYR A 245 1.93 -2.57 5.20
N SER A 246 2.54 -3.10 4.16
CA SER A 246 3.49 -4.20 4.20
C SER A 246 4.86 -3.76 3.67
N PRO A 247 5.92 -4.54 3.86
CA PRO A 247 7.24 -4.22 3.30
C PRO A 247 7.26 -3.99 1.78
N ARG A 248 6.25 -4.46 1.03
CA ARG A 248 6.10 -4.17 -0.40
C ARG A 248 5.86 -2.69 -0.72
N ALA A 249 5.46 -1.89 0.26
CA ALA A 249 5.38 -0.45 0.10
C ALA A 249 6.74 0.19 -0.24
N PHE A 250 7.85 -0.44 0.15
CA PHE A 250 9.19 -0.04 -0.26
C PHE A 250 9.41 -0.25 -1.77
N ASP A 251 8.92 -1.35 -2.33
CA ASP A 251 9.00 -1.63 -3.77
C ASP A 251 8.21 -0.57 -4.54
N SER A 252 7.04 -0.19 -4.04
CA SER A 252 6.24 0.90 -4.61
C SER A 252 6.97 2.24 -4.53
N ALA A 253 7.54 2.58 -3.38
CA ALA A 253 8.28 3.82 -3.18
C ALA A 253 9.50 3.92 -4.13
N GLU A 254 10.25 2.84 -4.31
CA GLU A 254 11.41 2.80 -5.22
C GLU A 254 10.99 2.95 -6.69
N LYS A 255 9.89 2.30 -7.11
CA LYS A 255 9.33 2.47 -8.46
C LYS A 255 8.91 3.92 -8.73
N ILE A 256 8.23 4.55 -7.74
CA ILE A 256 7.81 5.95 -7.84
C ILE A 256 9.04 6.87 -7.87
N LEU A 257 10.02 6.62 -7.00
CA LEU A 257 11.26 7.39 -6.93
C LEU A 257 12.03 7.38 -8.26
N GLU A 258 12.05 6.21 -8.95
CA GLU A 258 12.68 6.09 -10.27
C GLU A 258 11.95 6.93 -11.33
N ALA A 259 10.62 7.00 -11.29
CA ALA A 259 9.85 7.84 -12.21
C ALA A 259 9.98 9.34 -11.90
N LEU A 260 10.12 9.68 -10.61
CA LEU A 260 10.36 11.06 -10.18
C LEU A 260 11.75 11.54 -10.58
N TYR A 261 12.78 10.72 -10.36
CA TYR A 261 14.18 11.07 -10.52
C TYR A 261 14.93 9.95 -11.28
N PRO A 262 14.74 9.80 -12.61
CA PRO A 262 15.38 8.75 -13.39
C PRO A 262 16.90 8.80 -13.25
N GLN A 263 17.53 7.65 -13.05
CA GLN A 263 18.99 7.55 -13.13
C GLN A 263 19.42 7.66 -14.60
N LYS A 264 20.40 8.51 -14.87
CA LYS A 264 20.93 8.74 -16.22
C LYS A 264 21.85 7.62 -16.65
#